data_8bece21f213a094f3730241448ee369f
#
_entry.id   8bece21f213a094f3730241448ee369f
#
_cell.length_a   1.000
_cell.length_b   1.000
_cell.length_c   1.000
_cell.angle_alpha   90.00
_cell.angle_beta   90.00
_cell.angle_gamma   90.00
#
_symmetry.space_group_name_H-M   'P 1'
#
loop_
_entity.id
_entity.type
_entity.pdbx_description
1 polymer ?
#
loop_
_entity_poly.entity_id
_entity_poly.type
_entity_poly.pdbx_seq_one_letter_code
_entity_poly.pdbx_strand_id
1 'polypeptide(L)'
;MSSSTRVALVTGANKGLGFAIVRALAGGFQGDVVLTAPDEAQGRAAVQQLQTQGLSPLFHQLDIDDRQSIRALRDFLRKEYGGLDVLVNNAAIAFQRK
;
A
#
# COMPACT_ATOMS: atom_id res chain seq x y z
N MET A 1 -19.52 13.59 1.51
CA MET A 1 -19.22 13.29 1.65
C MET A 1 -18.47 12.71 2.07
N SER A 2 -18.17 12.53 2.47
CA SER A 2 -17.30 12.20 2.89
C SER A 2 -16.90 11.15 2.81
N SER A 3 -16.07 10.95 3.09
CA SER A 3 -15.48 9.93 2.85
C SER A 3 -15.63 8.98 3.80
N SER A 4 -16.43 8.07 3.60
CA SER A 4 -16.47 6.95 4.47
C SER A 4 -15.72 5.78 3.89
N THR A 5 -14.99 5.96 2.84
CA THR A 5 -14.19 4.89 2.27
C THR A 5 -13.03 4.56 3.20
N ARG A 6 -12.90 3.30 3.56
CA ARG A 6 -11.82 2.85 4.40
C ARG A 6 -10.60 2.54 3.57
N VAL A 7 -9.43 2.59 4.17
CA VAL A 7 -8.20 2.35 3.45
C VAL A 7 -7.25 1.47 4.25
N ALA A 8 -6.67 0.48 3.58
CA ALA A 8 -5.64 -0.38 4.13
C ALA A 8 -4.37 -0.16 3.34
N LEU A 9 -3.24 -0.11 4.00
CA LEU A 9 -1.97 0.18 3.37
C LEU A 9 -0.94 -0.88 3.76
N VAL A 10 -0.19 -1.35 2.78
CA VAL A 10 0.84 -2.37 3.02
C VAL A 10 2.17 -1.81 2.52
N THR A 11 3.19 -1.82 3.39
CA THR A 11 4.52 -1.34 3.01
C THR A 11 5.36 -2.48 2.45
N GLY A 12 6.30 -2.13 1.54
CA GLY A 12 7.18 -3.12 0.94
C GLY A 12 6.43 -4.20 0.21
N ALA A 13 5.46 -3.80 -0.62
CA ALA A 13 4.46 -4.74 -1.10
C ALA A 13 4.60 -5.13 -2.56
N ASN A 14 5.70 -4.77 -3.22
CA ASN A 14 5.85 -5.08 -4.64
C ASN A 14 6.23 -6.54 -4.92
N LYS A 15 6.60 -7.29 -3.89
CA LYS A 15 6.94 -8.70 -4.07
C LYS A 15 6.87 -9.43 -2.75
N GLY A 16 6.96 -10.75 -2.80
CA GLY A 16 7.05 -11.59 -1.62
C GLY A 16 5.82 -11.54 -0.73
N LEU A 17 6.06 -11.52 0.58
CA LEU A 17 4.98 -11.55 1.55
C LEU A 17 4.07 -10.32 1.44
N GLY A 18 4.68 -9.13 1.26
CA GLY A 18 3.87 -7.91 1.13
C GLY A 18 2.92 -7.97 -0.04
N PHE A 19 3.39 -8.51 -1.18
CA PHE A 19 2.55 -8.65 -2.36
C PHE A 19 1.39 -9.62 -2.08
N ALA A 20 1.68 -10.73 -1.40
CA ALA A 20 0.65 -11.70 -1.07
C ALA A 20 -0.40 -11.11 -0.12
N ILE A 21 0.03 -10.25 0.81
CA ILE A 21 -0.88 -9.59 1.73
C ILE A 21 -1.80 -8.65 0.97
N VAL A 22 -1.26 -7.86 0.03
CA VAL A 22 -2.08 -6.96 -0.77
C VAL A 22 -3.11 -7.75 -1.56
N ARG A 23 -2.69 -8.87 -2.16
CA ARG A 23 -3.61 -9.69 -2.93
C ARG A 23 -4.76 -10.20 -2.07
N ALA A 24 -4.45 -10.66 -0.87
CA ALA A 24 -5.48 -11.16 0.03
C ALA A 24 -6.43 -10.04 0.47
N LEU A 25 -5.88 -8.88 0.82
CA LEU A 25 -6.71 -7.76 1.23
C LEU A 25 -7.57 -7.25 0.08
N ALA A 26 -7.00 -7.13 -1.11
CA ALA A 26 -7.74 -6.60 -2.24
C ALA A 26 -8.92 -7.48 -2.61
N GLY A 27 -8.87 -8.76 -2.25
CA GLY A 27 -9.97 -9.67 -2.51
C GLY A 27 -11.06 -9.66 -1.44
N GLY A 28 -10.81 -9.05 -0.28
CA GLY A 28 -11.78 -9.14 0.81
C GLY A 28 -11.99 -7.88 1.64
N PHE A 29 -11.04 -6.95 1.65
CA PHE A 29 -11.20 -5.75 2.45
C PHE A 29 -12.25 -4.84 1.84
N GLN A 30 -13.15 -4.33 2.66
CA GLN A 30 -14.16 -3.42 2.15
C GLN A 30 -13.63 -2.00 2.22
N GLY A 31 -13.03 -1.57 1.16
CA GLY A 31 -12.40 -0.27 1.03
C GLY A 31 -11.29 -0.34 0.02
N ASP A 32 -10.43 0.66 0.02
CA ASP A 32 -9.31 0.70 -0.90
C ASP A 32 -8.08 0.08 -0.25
N VAL A 33 -7.29 -0.63 -1.04
CA VAL A 33 -6.03 -1.21 -0.58
C VAL A 33 -4.91 -0.53 -1.35
N VAL A 34 -3.94 0.02 -0.62
CA VAL A 34 -2.82 0.75 -1.22
C VAL A 34 -1.56 -0.09 -1.10
N LEU A 35 -1.00 -0.43 -2.25
CA LEU A 35 0.27 -1.12 -2.31
C LEU A 35 1.36 -0.07 -2.36
N THR A 36 2.34 -0.13 -1.47
CA THR A 36 3.44 0.82 -1.49
C THR A 36 4.76 0.10 -1.70
N ALA A 37 5.68 0.79 -2.33
CA ALA A 37 7.01 0.29 -2.60
C ALA A 37 7.94 1.48 -2.84
N PRO A 38 9.24 1.32 -2.59
CA PRO A 38 10.18 2.43 -2.80
C PRO A 38 10.35 2.79 -4.29
N ASP A 39 10.28 1.79 -5.16
CA ASP A 39 10.50 2.00 -6.58
C ASP A 39 9.15 2.06 -7.28
N GLU A 40 8.89 3.18 -7.93
CA GLU A 40 7.59 3.40 -8.56
C GLU A 40 7.33 2.41 -9.68
N ALA A 41 8.33 2.09 -10.49
CA ALA A 41 8.15 1.18 -11.62
C ALA A 41 7.81 -0.22 -11.13
N GLN A 42 8.50 -0.68 -10.09
CA GLN A 42 8.21 -2.01 -9.53
C GLN A 42 6.86 -2.06 -8.86
N GLY A 43 6.48 -0.99 -8.17
CA GLY A 43 5.19 -0.92 -7.53
C GLY A 43 4.03 -0.94 -8.52
N ARG A 44 4.18 -0.18 -9.59
CA ARG A 44 3.13 -0.14 -10.62
C ARG A 44 3.03 -1.46 -11.36
N ALA A 45 4.15 -2.14 -11.57
CA ALA A 45 4.14 -3.46 -12.20
C ALA A 45 3.39 -4.46 -11.31
N ALA A 46 3.59 -4.37 -10.00
CA ALA A 46 2.88 -5.24 -9.07
C ALA A 46 1.36 -5.00 -9.11
N VAL A 47 0.96 -3.73 -9.16
CA VAL A 47 -0.47 -3.40 -9.27
C VAL A 47 -1.04 -3.94 -10.57
N GLN A 48 -0.31 -3.80 -11.68
CA GLN A 48 -0.76 -4.34 -12.96
C GLN A 48 -0.95 -5.85 -12.89
N GLN A 49 -0.04 -6.53 -12.23
CA GLN A 49 -0.16 -7.98 -12.09
C GLN A 49 -1.43 -8.36 -11.34
N LEU A 50 -1.78 -7.60 -10.31
CA LEU A 50 -3.00 -7.86 -9.56
C LEU A 50 -4.25 -7.49 -10.35
N GLN A 51 -4.15 -6.47 -11.21
CA GLN A 51 -5.26 -6.12 -12.07
C GLN A 51 -5.61 -7.24 -13.04
N THR A 52 -4.63 -8.00 -13.48
CA THR A 52 -4.91 -9.14 -14.36
C THR A 52 -5.69 -10.24 -13.64
N GLN A 53 -5.70 -10.19 -12.30
CA GLN A 53 -6.45 -11.15 -11.50
C GLN A 53 -7.80 -10.59 -11.07
N GLY A 54 -8.20 -9.45 -11.61
CA GLY A 54 -9.49 -8.85 -11.28
C GLY A 54 -9.49 -8.01 -10.02
N LEU A 55 -8.30 -7.69 -9.49
CA LEU A 55 -8.18 -6.89 -8.28
C LEU A 55 -7.79 -5.47 -8.65
N SER A 56 -8.06 -4.52 -7.78
CA SER A 56 -7.85 -3.11 -8.10
C SER A 56 -7.18 -2.34 -6.96
N PRO A 57 -6.00 -2.75 -6.51
CA PRO A 57 -5.31 -1.96 -5.51
C PRO A 57 -4.76 -0.69 -6.13
N LEU A 58 -4.53 0.30 -5.28
CA LEU A 58 -3.90 1.54 -5.70
C LEU A 58 -2.41 1.45 -5.40
N PHE A 59 -1.62 2.28 -6.06
CA PHE A 59 -0.20 2.37 -5.78
C PHE A 59 0.16 3.74 -5.23
N HIS A 60 1.03 3.78 -4.23
CA HIS A 60 1.68 5.03 -3.82
C HIS A 60 3.12 4.70 -3.50
N GLN A 61 4.05 5.54 -3.96
CA GLN A 61 5.45 5.35 -3.67
C GLN A 61 5.71 5.57 -2.18
N LEU A 62 6.53 4.73 -1.59
CA LEU A 62 6.95 4.90 -0.21
C LEU A 62 8.32 4.31 0.00
N ASP A 63 9.28 5.18 0.37
CA ASP A 63 10.60 4.77 0.80
C ASP A 63 10.68 5.16 2.28
N ILE A 64 10.74 4.18 3.17
CA ILE A 64 10.70 4.45 4.59
C ILE A 64 11.94 5.18 5.09
N ASP A 65 12.99 5.25 4.27
CA ASP A 65 14.19 5.99 4.64
C ASP A 65 14.15 7.43 4.12
N ASP A 66 13.10 7.83 3.44
CA ASP A 66 12.99 9.15 2.86
C ASP A 66 11.82 9.88 3.49
N ARG A 67 12.12 10.92 4.28
CA ARG A 67 11.07 11.65 4.99
C ARG A 67 10.08 12.32 4.07
N GLN A 68 10.54 12.80 2.92
CA GLN A 68 9.63 13.44 1.98
C GLN A 68 8.65 12.43 1.42
N SER A 69 9.10 11.21 1.17
CA SER A 69 8.23 10.15 0.71
C SER A 69 7.15 9.83 1.75
N ILE A 70 7.55 9.78 3.02
CA ILE A 70 6.61 9.50 4.11
C ILE A 70 5.58 10.61 4.22
N ARG A 71 6.02 11.86 4.11
CA ARG A 71 5.10 13.01 4.21
C ARG A 71 4.13 13.02 3.03
N ALA A 72 4.61 12.71 1.83
CA ALA A 72 3.74 12.69 0.66
C ALA A 72 2.64 11.65 0.82
N LEU A 73 2.99 10.46 1.33
CA LEU A 73 2.00 9.43 1.58
C LEU A 73 1.01 9.87 2.66
N ARG A 74 1.51 10.47 3.75
CA ARG A 74 0.64 10.95 4.81
C ARG A 74 -0.37 11.96 4.27
N ASP A 75 0.10 12.89 3.45
CA ASP A 75 -0.77 13.92 2.91
C ASP A 75 -1.80 13.32 1.96
N PHE A 76 -1.39 12.33 1.17
CA PHE A 76 -2.31 11.61 0.30
C PHE A 76 -3.42 10.94 1.12
N LEU A 77 -3.05 10.22 2.17
CA LEU A 77 -4.04 9.52 2.98
C LEU A 77 -4.98 10.49 3.67
N ARG A 78 -4.43 11.59 4.16
CA ARG A 78 -5.25 12.59 4.83
C ARG A 78 -6.24 13.23 3.89
N LYS A 79 -5.77 13.56 2.68
CA LYS A 79 -6.61 14.25 1.72
C LYS A 79 -7.69 13.32 1.16
N GLU A 80 -7.31 12.08 0.82
CA GLU A 80 -8.25 11.18 0.14
C GLU A 80 -9.14 10.42 1.10
N TYR A 81 -8.69 10.17 2.32
CA TYR A 81 -9.42 9.28 3.23
C TYR A 81 -9.62 9.87 4.63
N GLY A 82 -8.96 10.95 4.96
CA GLY A 82 -9.03 11.50 6.30
C GLY A 82 -8.22 10.73 7.34
N GLY A 83 -7.49 9.69 6.91
CA GLY A 83 -6.70 8.90 7.83
C GLY A 83 -6.43 7.52 7.28
N LEU A 84 -6.10 6.58 8.15
CA LEU A 84 -5.72 5.24 7.75
C LEU A 84 -6.40 4.24 8.68
N ASP A 85 -7.06 3.23 8.13
CA ASP A 85 -7.77 2.26 8.93
C ASP A 85 -6.92 1.03 9.27
N VAL A 86 -6.12 0.55 8.33
CA VAL A 86 -5.30 -0.63 8.54
C VAL A 86 -3.91 -0.39 7.97
N LEU A 87 -2.90 -0.67 8.76
CA LEU A 87 -1.52 -0.57 8.30
C LEU A 87 -0.83 -1.91 8.50
N VAL A 88 -0.29 -2.47 7.43
CA VAL A 88 0.55 -3.65 7.52
C VAL A 88 1.97 -3.21 7.20
N ASN A 89 2.82 -3.17 8.22
CA ASN A 89 4.18 -2.67 8.07
C ASN A 89 5.12 -3.79 7.73
N ASN A 90 5.03 -4.29 6.52
CA ASN A 90 5.85 -5.40 6.06
C ASN A 90 7.31 -5.02 5.90
N ALA A 91 7.59 -3.79 5.52
CA ALA A 91 8.98 -3.35 5.34
C ALA A 91 9.75 -3.39 6.65
N ALA A 92 9.11 -3.02 7.76
CA ALA A 92 9.77 -3.06 9.06
C ALA A 92 10.04 -4.48 9.51
N ILE A 93 9.16 -5.40 9.16
CA ILE A 93 9.37 -6.80 9.52
C ILE A 93 10.66 -7.30 8.92
N ALA A 94 10.96 -6.89 7.69
CA ALA A 94 12.17 -7.35 7.00
C ALA A 94 13.44 -6.95 7.74
N PHE A 95 13.41 -5.84 8.50
CA PHE A 95 14.58 -5.43 9.21
C PHE A 95 14.79 -6.13 10.51
N GLN A 96 13.80 -6.78 11.02
CA GLN A 96 13.94 -7.45 12.28
C GLN A 96 14.65 -8.77 12.17
N ARG A 97 14.96 -9.21 10.99
CA ARG A 97 15.62 -10.38 10.92
C ARG A 97 16.95 -10.10 11.06
N LYS A 98 17.62 -10.28 11.70
CA LYS A 98 18.94 -10.01 11.84
C LYS A 98 19.61 -11.10 12.34
#